data_e2779467f0d54d89646c97f93c5769a7
#
_entry.id   e2779467f0d54d89646c97f93c5769a7
#
_cell.length_a   1.000
_cell.length_b   1.000
_cell.length_c   1.000
_cell.angle_alpha   90.00
_cell.angle_beta   90.00
_cell.angle_gamma   90.00
#
_symmetry.space_group_name_H-M   'P 1'
#
loop_
_entity.id
_entity.type
_entity.pdbx_description
1 polymer ?
#
loop_
_entity_poly.entity_id
_entity_poly.type
_entity_poly.pdbx_seq_one_letter_code
_entity_poly.pdbx_strand_id
1 'polypeptide(L)'
;MEEKWNDRTEMLIGKRAVKKLEKAKVIVYGIGGVGSYAVEALARAGVGHLVLVDPDTISITNINRQLHSNTKTIGMLKTEAMKNRILEINPNAKVDTYSFKNIEIDEENLIDKSYDYVIDAVDTVKTKLKVIEKAKEEEIPVISAMGAGNKLDATKFEVTDISKTDTCPLAKVIRKELRKKNIKDVKVVYSKEEPKVKGKTPASISFVPAVCGLILAGEVINDIIK
;
A
#
# COMPACT_ATOMS: atom_id res chain seq x y z
N MET A 1 24.26 26.71 -0.79
CA MET A 1 23.86 25.35 -0.33
C MET A 1 23.50 24.56 -1.55
N GLU A 2 23.98 23.35 -1.64
CA GLU A 2 23.63 22.45 -2.74
C GLU A 2 22.17 22.02 -2.59
N GLU A 3 21.36 22.16 -3.64
CA GLU A 3 19.95 21.79 -3.63
C GLU A 3 19.80 20.27 -3.50
N LYS A 4 18.88 19.81 -2.61
CA LYS A 4 18.54 18.40 -2.43
C LYS A 4 17.16 18.11 -3.00
N TRP A 5 16.97 16.93 -3.52
CA TRP A 5 15.69 16.49 -4.12
C TRP A 5 14.50 16.56 -3.15
N ASN A 6 14.74 16.49 -1.84
CA ASN A 6 13.73 16.52 -0.79
C ASN A 6 13.64 17.86 -0.02
N ASP A 7 14.33 18.94 -0.47
CA ASP A 7 14.32 20.25 0.20
C ASP A 7 12.90 20.77 0.45
N ARG A 8 12.00 20.64 -0.53
CA ARG A 8 10.61 21.10 -0.37
C ARG A 8 9.84 20.28 0.67
N THR A 9 10.14 19.00 0.81
CA THR A 9 9.61 18.16 1.89
C THR A 9 10.16 18.65 3.24
N GLU A 10 11.45 18.87 3.35
CA GLU A 10 12.08 19.40 4.57
C GLU A 10 11.51 20.76 4.99
N MET A 11 11.25 21.66 4.04
CA MET A 11 10.63 22.96 4.31
C MET A 11 9.21 22.83 4.90
N LEU A 12 8.47 21.80 4.50
CA LEU A 12 7.09 21.58 4.94
C LEU A 12 6.99 20.88 6.30
N ILE A 13 7.77 19.81 6.51
CA ILE A 13 7.66 18.96 7.69
C ILE A 13 8.83 19.08 8.68
N GLY A 14 9.90 19.78 8.28
CA GLY A 14 11.10 20.02 9.09
C GLY A 14 12.11 18.87 9.09
N LYS A 15 13.37 19.19 9.39
CA LYS A 15 14.51 18.23 9.40
C LYS A 15 14.29 17.01 10.28
N ARG A 16 13.64 17.17 11.44
CA ARG A 16 13.39 16.06 12.37
C ARG A 16 12.47 15.01 11.76
N ALA A 17 11.41 15.44 11.11
CA ALA A 17 10.46 14.57 10.44
C ALA A 17 11.08 13.85 9.23
N VAL A 18 11.88 14.58 8.41
CA VAL A 18 12.63 13.95 7.31
C VAL A 18 13.54 12.84 7.83
N LYS A 19 14.29 13.08 8.91
CA LYS A 19 15.16 12.05 9.53
C LYS A 19 14.38 10.85 10.08
N LYS A 20 13.13 11.03 10.54
CA LYS A 20 12.28 9.89 10.92
C LYS A 20 11.93 9.05 9.70
N LEU A 21 11.52 9.68 8.58
CA LEU A 21 11.22 8.99 7.33
C LEU A 21 12.44 8.25 6.77
N GLU A 22 13.61 8.89 6.76
CA GLU A 22 14.87 8.28 6.29
C GLU A 22 15.25 7.00 7.07
N LYS A 23 14.83 6.89 8.33
CA LYS A 23 15.09 5.71 9.17
C LYS A 23 13.97 4.69 9.12
N ALA A 24 12.80 5.09 8.68
CA ALA A 24 11.61 4.25 8.71
C ALA A 24 11.73 3.06 7.75
N LYS A 25 11.23 1.91 8.20
CA LYS A 25 11.11 0.66 7.46
C LYS A 25 9.63 0.31 7.27
N VAL A 26 9.17 0.34 6.03
CA VAL A 26 7.76 0.09 5.69
C VAL A 26 7.66 -1.11 4.75
N ILE A 27 6.80 -2.08 5.09
CA ILE A 27 6.47 -3.21 4.22
C ILE A 27 5.13 -2.97 3.53
N VAL A 28 5.10 -3.25 2.21
CA VAL A 28 3.91 -3.06 1.37
C VAL A 28 3.55 -4.39 0.69
N TYR A 29 2.40 -4.91 1.02
CA TYR A 29 1.81 -6.10 0.39
C TYR A 29 0.87 -5.71 -0.73
N GLY A 30 1.11 -6.25 -1.94
CA GLY A 30 0.35 -5.94 -3.14
C GLY A 30 0.85 -4.68 -3.84
N ILE A 31 1.59 -4.84 -4.96
CA ILE A 31 2.16 -3.76 -5.78
C ILE A 31 1.32 -3.59 -7.05
N GLY A 32 0.00 -3.54 -6.87
CA GLY A 32 -0.97 -3.32 -7.95
C GLY A 32 -1.32 -1.85 -8.16
N GLY A 33 -2.56 -1.57 -8.60
CA GLY A 33 -3.04 -0.21 -8.88
C GLY A 33 -3.11 0.70 -7.66
N VAL A 34 -3.22 0.15 -6.45
CA VAL A 34 -3.20 0.88 -5.18
C VAL A 34 -1.79 0.93 -4.63
N GLY A 35 -1.17 -0.24 -4.42
CA GLY A 35 0.12 -0.32 -3.73
C GLY A 35 1.27 0.34 -4.49
N SER A 36 1.29 0.31 -5.84
CA SER A 36 2.34 0.98 -6.60
C SER A 36 2.37 2.50 -6.38
N TYR A 37 1.21 3.15 -6.25
CA TYR A 37 1.13 4.57 -5.93
C TYR A 37 1.42 4.87 -4.46
N ALA A 38 1.09 3.95 -3.54
CA ALA A 38 1.51 4.08 -2.16
C ALA A 38 3.04 4.04 -2.04
N VAL A 39 3.69 3.07 -2.69
CA VAL A 39 5.16 2.94 -2.71
C VAL A 39 5.82 4.17 -3.34
N GLU A 40 5.29 4.68 -4.47
CA GLU A 40 5.78 5.90 -5.12
C GLU A 40 5.78 7.09 -4.15
N ALA A 41 4.67 7.30 -3.45
CA ALA A 41 4.54 8.41 -2.51
C ALA A 41 5.48 8.27 -1.30
N LEU A 42 5.65 7.06 -0.76
CA LEU A 42 6.60 6.79 0.32
C LEU A 42 8.04 7.06 -0.11
N ALA A 43 8.44 6.61 -1.31
CA ALA A 43 9.77 6.85 -1.87
C ALA A 43 10.04 8.35 -2.03
N ARG A 44 9.08 9.10 -2.57
CA ARG A 44 9.16 10.57 -2.74
C ARG A 44 9.12 11.35 -1.42
N ALA A 45 8.52 10.80 -0.38
CA ALA A 45 8.56 11.38 0.95
C ALA A 45 9.90 11.12 1.68
N GLY A 46 10.73 10.21 1.17
CA GLY A 46 12.05 9.90 1.73
C GLY A 46 12.07 8.75 2.73
N VAL A 47 11.10 7.82 2.66
CA VAL A 47 11.18 6.58 3.45
C VAL A 47 12.43 5.80 3.05
N GLY A 48 13.29 5.52 4.04
CA GLY A 48 14.63 4.99 3.79
C GLY A 48 14.68 3.49 3.53
N HIS A 49 13.72 2.70 3.98
CA HIS A 49 13.67 1.27 3.74
C HIS A 49 12.25 0.83 3.33
N LEU A 50 12.12 0.34 2.10
CA LEU A 50 10.88 -0.18 1.57
C LEU A 50 11.02 -1.68 1.29
N VAL A 51 10.05 -2.45 1.76
CA VAL A 51 9.97 -3.90 1.51
C VAL A 51 8.71 -4.15 0.68
N LEU A 52 8.89 -4.72 -0.52
CA LEU A 52 7.84 -4.90 -1.52
C LEU A 52 7.48 -6.37 -1.64
N VAL A 53 6.19 -6.70 -1.49
CA VAL A 53 5.70 -8.08 -1.57
C VAL A 53 4.58 -8.17 -2.59
N ASP A 54 4.83 -8.82 -3.73
CA ASP A 54 3.83 -9.11 -4.78
C ASP A 54 4.30 -10.30 -5.63
N PRO A 55 3.49 -11.36 -5.81
CA PRO A 55 3.88 -12.56 -6.55
C PRO A 55 3.81 -12.42 -8.07
N ASP A 56 3.20 -11.35 -8.58
CA ASP A 56 2.81 -11.26 -9.98
C ASP A 56 3.89 -10.64 -10.87
N THR A 57 3.81 -10.98 -12.14
CA THR A 57 4.44 -10.26 -13.24
C THR A 57 3.49 -9.21 -13.84
N ILE A 58 4.06 -8.21 -14.49
CA ILE A 58 3.32 -7.17 -15.19
C ILE A 58 2.67 -7.75 -16.44
N SER A 59 1.36 -7.57 -16.57
CA SER A 59 0.58 -7.90 -17.78
C SER A 59 0.12 -6.64 -18.51
N ILE A 60 -0.23 -6.79 -19.79
CA ILE A 60 -0.72 -5.70 -20.62
C ILE A 60 -1.95 -5.01 -20.02
N THR A 61 -2.82 -5.77 -19.33
CA THR A 61 -4.04 -5.24 -18.68
C THR A 61 -3.77 -4.42 -17.43
N ASN A 62 -2.52 -4.37 -16.97
CA ASN A 62 -2.13 -3.57 -15.81
C ASN A 62 -1.79 -2.12 -16.19
N ILE A 63 -1.46 -1.86 -17.45
CA ILE A 63 -0.99 -0.54 -17.94
C ILE A 63 -1.98 0.58 -17.64
N ASN A 64 -3.27 0.28 -17.64
CA ASN A 64 -4.30 1.29 -17.44
C ASN A 64 -4.32 1.92 -16.05
N ARG A 65 -3.67 1.28 -15.02
CA ARG A 65 -3.79 1.72 -13.62
C ARG A 65 -2.61 1.43 -12.69
N GLN A 66 -1.63 0.62 -13.10
CA GLN A 66 -0.48 0.30 -12.27
C GLN A 66 0.72 1.16 -12.69
N LEU A 67 1.30 1.91 -11.77
CA LEU A 67 2.27 2.97 -12.02
C LEU A 67 3.54 2.47 -12.75
N HIS A 68 4.05 1.31 -12.37
CA HIS A 68 5.25 0.69 -12.94
C HIS A 68 5.00 -0.05 -14.25
N SER A 69 3.71 -0.18 -14.65
CA SER A 69 3.31 -0.96 -15.83
C SER A 69 3.28 -0.09 -17.07
N ASN A 70 4.09 -0.46 -18.07
CA ASN A 70 4.12 0.16 -19.39
C ASN A 70 4.58 -0.88 -20.44
N THR A 71 4.66 -0.50 -21.72
CA THR A 71 5.04 -1.40 -22.81
C THR A 71 6.42 -2.00 -22.67
N LYS A 72 7.34 -1.37 -21.92
CA LYS A 72 8.72 -1.85 -21.71
C LYS A 72 8.84 -2.79 -20.51
N THR A 73 7.89 -2.76 -19.57
CA THR A 73 7.95 -3.53 -18.33
C THR A 73 7.07 -4.78 -18.31
N ILE A 74 6.30 -5.04 -19.40
CA ILE A 74 5.50 -6.26 -19.52
C ILE A 74 6.39 -7.50 -19.33
N GLY A 75 5.95 -8.44 -18.47
CA GLY A 75 6.68 -9.67 -18.15
C GLY A 75 7.67 -9.54 -16.98
N MET A 76 8.05 -8.33 -16.56
CA MET A 76 8.87 -8.13 -15.37
C MET A 76 8.06 -8.43 -14.09
N LEU A 77 8.74 -8.87 -13.03
CA LEU A 77 8.13 -8.92 -11.70
C LEU A 77 7.72 -7.50 -11.28
N LYS A 78 6.51 -7.35 -10.72
CA LYS A 78 6.02 -6.04 -10.27
C LYS A 78 6.94 -5.41 -9.22
N THR A 79 7.45 -6.23 -8.31
CA THR A 79 8.37 -5.81 -7.25
C THR A 79 9.68 -5.29 -7.82
N GLU A 80 10.27 -5.94 -8.82
CA GLU A 80 11.51 -5.51 -9.45
C GLU A 80 11.32 -4.22 -10.28
N ALA A 81 10.25 -4.12 -11.05
CA ALA A 81 9.95 -2.90 -11.79
C ALA A 81 9.76 -1.70 -10.85
N MET A 82 9.11 -1.91 -9.71
CA MET A 82 8.90 -0.86 -8.71
C MET A 82 10.18 -0.52 -7.95
N LYS A 83 11.04 -1.51 -7.64
CA LYS A 83 12.37 -1.29 -7.04
C LYS A 83 13.23 -0.39 -7.92
N ASN A 84 13.32 -0.69 -9.23
CA ASN A 84 14.08 0.14 -10.15
C ASN A 84 13.58 1.59 -10.12
N ARG A 85 12.27 1.79 -10.15
CA ARG A 85 11.66 3.11 -10.07
C ARG A 85 11.95 3.84 -8.75
N ILE A 86 11.93 3.16 -7.61
CA ILE A 86 12.26 3.75 -6.31
C ILE A 86 13.71 4.27 -6.34
N LEU A 87 14.64 3.47 -6.84
CA LEU A 87 16.06 3.82 -6.88
C LEU A 87 16.37 4.98 -7.84
N GLU A 88 15.55 5.19 -8.87
CA GLU A 88 15.60 6.39 -9.73
C GLU A 88 15.12 7.66 -8.98
N ILE A 89 14.24 7.52 -7.99
CA ILE A 89 13.70 8.64 -7.18
C ILE A 89 14.59 8.91 -5.98
N ASN A 90 14.93 7.87 -5.23
CA ASN A 90 15.74 7.91 -4.02
C ASN A 90 16.85 6.85 -4.09
N PRO A 91 18.03 7.21 -4.64
CA PRO A 91 19.14 6.26 -4.81
C PRO A 91 19.68 5.68 -3.51
N ASN A 92 19.41 6.36 -2.38
CA ASN A 92 19.86 5.93 -1.05
C ASN A 92 18.85 5.04 -0.33
N ALA A 93 17.67 4.79 -0.90
CA ALA A 93 16.68 3.91 -0.28
C ALA A 93 17.15 2.46 -0.33
N LYS A 94 16.97 1.74 0.78
CA LYS A 94 17.06 0.30 0.80
C LYS A 94 15.74 -0.29 0.30
N VAL A 95 15.81 -1.20 -0.68
CA VAL A 95 14.62 -1.85 -1.25
C VAL A 95 14.82 -3.35 -1.30
N ASP A 96 14.05 -4.06 -0.48
CA ASP A 96 13.96 -5.52 -0.50
C ASP A 96 12.69 -5.95 -1.24
N THR A 97 12.77 -7.04 -2.03
CA THR A 97 11.67 -7.52 -2.88
C THR A 97 11.38 -8.99 -2.61
N TYR A 98 10.11 -9.34 -2.51
CA TYR A 98 9.62 -10.71 -2.33
C TYR A 98 8.50 -11.03 -3.31
N SER A 99 8.63 -12.12 -4.07
CA SER A 99 7.73 -12.50 -5.15
C SER A 99 7.26 -13.96 -5.03
N PHE A 100 6.65 -14.31 -3.90
CA PHE A 100 6.13 -15.64 -3.65
C PHE A 100 4.74 -15.83 -4.25
N LYS A 101 4.50 -16.92 -4.98
CA LYS A 101 3.19 -17.23 -5.57
C LYS A 101 2.11 -17.57 -4.53
N ASN A 102 2.53 -18.08 -3.37
CA ASN A 102 1.66 -18.30 -2.21
C ASN A 102 2.35 -17.67 -1.02
N ILE A 103 1.93 -16.45 -0.66
CA ILE A 103 2.47 -15.76 0.52
C ILE A 103 1.91 -16.49 1.75
N GLU A 104 2.65 -17.46 2.24
CA GLU A 104 2.49 -18.01 3.58
C GLU A 104 3.34 -17.13 4.50
N ILE A 105 2.72 -16.07 4.98
CA ILE A 105 3.36 -15.02 5.81
C ILE A 105 4.03 -15.65 7.04
N ASP A 106 3.44 -16.76 7.54
CA ASP A 106 3.92 -17.45 8.73
C ASP A 106 5.23 -18.23 8.47
N GLU A 107 5.43 -18.76 7.25
CA GLU A 107 6.63 -19.52 6.89
C GLU A 107 7.84 -18.59 6.65
N GLU A 108 7.61 -17.39 6.10
CA GLU A 108 8.69 -16.47 5.73
C GLU A 108 9.03 -15.46 6.85
N ASN A 109 8.23 -15.38 7.90
CA ASN A 109 8.43 -14.44 9.02
C ASN A 109 8.71 -12.99 8.57
N LEU A 110 8.05 -12.56 7.45
CA LEU A 110 8.30 -11.26 6.83
C LEU A 110 7.83 -10.08 7.70
N ILE A 111 6.82 -10.28 8.55
CA ILE A 111 6.32 -9.23 9.45
C ILE A 111 6.86 -9.51 10.85
N ASP A 112 7.77 -8.65 11.29
CA ASP A 112 8.39 -8.67 12.61
C ASP A 112 8.51 -7.25 13.18
N LYS A 113 8.90 -7.13 14.44
CA LYS A 113 9.02 -5.85 15.16
C LYS A 113 10.08 -4.88 14.61
N SER A 114 10.78 -5.23 13.54
CA SER A 114 11.70 -4.31 12.85
C SER A 114 11.02 -3.34 11.90
N TYR A 115 9.73 -3.52 11.64
CA TYR A 115 8.96 -2.63 10.78
C TYR A 115 8.26 -1.53 11.58
N ASP A 116 8.31 -0.31 11.05
CA ASP A 116 7.57 0.82 11.60
C ASP A 116 6.12 0.85 11.15
N TYR A 117 5.82 0.25 9.97
CA TYR A 117 4.47 0.22 9.41
C TYR A 117 4.25 -0.90 8.40
N VAL A 118 3.01 -1.42 8.36
CA VAL A 118 2.54 -2.39 7.37
C VAL A 118 1.45 -1.76 6.51
N ILE A 119 1.60 -1.80 5.18
CA ILE A 119 0.56 -1.44 4.22
C ILE A 119 0.04 -2.71 3.56
N ASP A 120 -1.25 -2.94 3.67
CA ASP A 120 -1.95 -4.00 2.95
C ASP A 120 -2.76 -3.42 1.78
N ALA A 121 -2.30 -3.69 0.57
CA ALA A 121 -2.96 -3.32 -0.68
C ALA A 121 -3.28 -4.56 -1.56
N VAL A 122 -3.34 -5.76 -0.96
CA VAL A 122 -3.74 -6.98 -1.67
C VAL A 122 -5.25 -7.01 -1.90
N ASP A 123 -5.71 -7.75 -2.89
CA ASP A 123 -7.13 -7.87 -3.25
C ASP A 123 -7.78 -9.17 -2.75
N THR A 124 -6.98 -10.17 -2.39
CA THR A 124 -7.48 -11.47 -1.89
C THR A 124 -7.79 -11.41 -0.40
N VAL A 125 -9.01 -11.82 -0.03
CA VAL A 125 -9.49 -11.80 1.37
C VAL A 125 -8.58 -12.60 2.30
N LYS A 126 -8.15 -13.80 1.88
CA LYS A 126 -7.30 -14.68 2.70
C LYS A 126 -5.98 -14.04 3.07
N THR A 127 -5.26 -13.51 2.08
CA THR A 127 -3.96 -12.86 2.30
C THR A 127 -4.11 -11.58 3.11
N LYS A 128 -5.12 -10.76 2.79
CA LYS A 128 -5.44 -9.53 3.54
C LYS A 128 -5.65 -9.79 5.03
N LEU A 129 -6.41 -10.82 5.37
CA LEU A 129 -6.63 -11.20 6.77
C LEU A 129 -5.33 -11.62 7.45
N LYS A 130 -4.51 -12.46 6.82
CA LYS A 130 -3.21 -12.90 7.36
C LYS A 130 -2.28 -11.71 7.63
N VAL A 131 -2.17 -10.76 6.68
CA VAL A 131 -1.33 -9.55 6.85
C VAL A 131 -1.80 -8.72 8.04
N ILE A 132 -3.11 -8.46 8.15
CA ILE A 132 -3.68 -7.68 9.26
C ILE A 132 -3.47 -8.42 10.60
N GLU A 133 -3.75 -9.73 10.65
CA GLU A 133 -3.58 -10.55 11.84
C GLU A 133 -2.14 -10.52 12.33
N LYS A 134 -1.19 -10.81 11.43
CA LYS A 134 0.23 -10.84 11.80
C LYS A 134 0.74 -9.48 12.25
N ALA A 135 0.37 -8.39 11.59
CA ALA A 135 0.73 -7.04 12.01
C ALA A 135 0.18 -6.72 13.41
N LYS A 136 -1.06 -7.13 13.72
CA LYS A 136 -1.66 -6.94 15.05
C LYS A 136 -1.01 -7.80 16.12
N GLU A 137 -0.62 -9.05 15.82
CA GLU A 137 0.12 -9.93 16.72
C GLU A 137 1.49 -9.36 17.09
N GLU A 138 2.20 -8.78 16.11
CA GLU A 138 3.50 -8.14 16.32
C GLU A 138 3.39 -6.70 16.86
N GLU A 139 2.18 -6.21 17.08
CA GLU A 139 1.89 -4.84 17.56
C GLU A 139 2.44 -3.74 16.62
N ILE A 140 2.51 -4.03 15.31
CA ILE A 140 2.96 -3.08 14.30
C ILE A 140 1.74 -2.32 13.72
N PRO A 141 1.82 -1.00 13.58
CA PRO A 141 0.77 -0.23 12.90
C PRO A 141 0.49 -0.77 11.50
N VAL A 142 -0.80 -0.97 11.19
CA VAL A 142 -1.24 -1.47 9.89
C VAL A 142 -2.36 -0.59 9.31
N ILE A 143 -2.28 -0.34 8.00
CA ILE A 143 -3.36 0.27 7.23
C ILE A 143 -3.68 -0.59 6.02
N SER A 144 -4.98 -0.81 5.76
CA SER A 144 -5.45 -1.71 4.71
C SER A 144 -6.33 -0.99 3.70
N ALA A 145 -6.04 -1.18 2.41
CA ALA A 145 -6.91 -0.71 1.32
C ALA A 145 -8.13 -1.62 1.19
N MET A 146 -9.31 -1.02 1.14
CA MET A 146 -10.52 -1.75 0.76
C MET A 146 -10.75 -1.68 -0.76
N GLY A 147 -11.93 -2.04 -1.26
CA GLY A 147 -12.20 -2.11 -2.68
C GLY A 147 -12.11 -0.77 -3.41
N ALA A 148 -11.13 -0.63 -4.32
CA ALA A 148 -10.93 0.54 -5.18
C ALA A 148 -11.44 0.34 -6.63
N GLY A 149 -11.85 -0.86 -7.00
CA GLY A 149 -12.40 -1.16 -8.32
C GLY A 149 -13.88 -0.78 -8.47
N ASN A 150 -14.36 -0.74 -9.75
CA ASN A 150 -15.74 -0.44 -10.12
C ASN A 150 -16.23 0.96 -9.71
N LYS A 151 -15.34 1.95 -9.64
CA LYS A 151 -15.56 3.29 -9.10
C LYS A 151 -15.02 4.36 -10.06
N LEU A 152 -15.59 5.55 -9.99
CA LEU A 152 -15.22 6.72 -10.80
C LEU A 152 -15.00 7.99 -9.98
N ASP A 153 -15.39 7.99 -8.71
CA ASP A 153 -15.28 9.16 -7.82
C ASP A 153 -14.22 8.91 -6.74
N ALA A 154 -13.01 9.35 -6.99
CA ALA A 154 -11.92 9.22 -6.05
C ALA A 154 -12.06 10.13 -4.80
N THR A 155 -12.95 11.13 -4.84
CA THR A 155 -13.18 12.02 -3.68
C THR A 155 -13.97 11.35 -2.56
N LYS A 156 -14.57 10.18 -2.83
CA LYS A 156 -15.32 9.39 -1.85
C LYS A 156 -14.49 8.43 -1.02
N PHE A 157 -13.17 8.45 -1.15
CA PHE A 157 -12.31 7.72 -0.23
C PHE A 157 -12.25 8.38 1.14
N GLU A 158 -12.31 7.56 2.17
CA GLU A 158 -12.19 7.95 3.57
C GLU A 158 -11.21 7.04 4.31
N VAL A 159 -10.53 7.61 5.29
CA VAL A 159 -9.73 6.88 6.28
C VAL A 159 -10.55 6.69 7.54
N THR A 160 -10.72 5.46 7.98
CA THR A 160 -11.51 5.15 9.18
C THR A 160 -11.10 3.82 9.79
N ASP A 161 -11.68 3.48 10.94
CA ASP A 161 -11.63 2.12 11.47
C ASP A 161 -12.54 1.18 10.66
N ILE A 162 -12.10 -0.07 10.46
CA ILE A 162 -12.85 -1.09 9.69
C ILE A 162 -14.27 -1.29 10.23
N SER A 163 -14.49 -1.12 11.55
CA SER A 163 -15.81 -1.28 12.18
C SER A 163 -16.82 -0.23 11.73
N LYS A 164 -16.34 0.94 11.29
CA LYS A 164 -17.15 2.09 10.86
C LYS A 164 -17.41 2.13 9.37
N THR A 165 -16.86 1.17 8.59
CA THR A 165 -17.08 1.13 7.14
C THR A 165 -18.51 0.70 6.80
N ASP A 166 -19.02 1.22 5.70
CA ASP A 166 -20.28 0.85 5.07
C ASP A 166 -20.08 0.46 3.59
N THR A 167 -21.10 0.50 2.77
CA THR A 167 -21.11 0.46 1.28
C THR A 167 -20.16 -0.55 0.60
N CYS A 168 -18.90 -0.67 1.03
CA CYS A 168 -17.88 -1.49 0.36
C CYS A 168 -18.06 -3.00 0.64
N PRO A 169 -18.31 -3.86 -0.40
CA PRO A 169 -18.48 -5.31 -0.20
C PRO A 169 -17.25 -5.99 0.42
N LEU A 170 -16.03 -5.61 -0.01
CA LEU A 170 -14.79 -6.16 0.54
C LEU A 170 -14.65 -5.80 2.03
N ALA A 171 -14.88 -4.55 2.40
CA ALA A 171 -14.84 -4.12 3.80
C ALA A 171 -15.84 -4.88 4.67
N LYS A 172 -17.04 -5.16 4.14
CA LYS A 172 -18.06 -5.96 4.84
C LYS A 172 -17.55 -7.37 5.18
N VAL A 173 -16.86 -8.03 4.24
CA VAL A 173 -16.29 -9.36 4.45
C VAL A 173 -15.14 -9.31 5.47
N ILE A 174 -14.17 -8.42 5.27
CA ILE A 174 -13.01 -8.27 6.18
C ILE A 174 -13.47 -7.95 7.60
N ARG A 175 -14.37 -6.98 7.77
CA ARG A 175 -14.94 -6.63 9.08
C ARG A 175 -15.59 -7.82 9.79
N LYS A 176 -16.34 -8.66 9.04
CA LYS A 176 -16.96 -9.86 9.60
C LYS A 176 -15.93 -10.88 10.08
N GLU A 177 -14.88 -11.13 9.29
CA GLU A 177 -13.86 -12.11 9.64
C GLU A 177 -12.97 -11.63 10.80
N LEU A 178 -12.55 -10.35 10.80
CA LEU A 178 -11.79 -9.77 11.90
C LEU A 178 -12.57 -9.78 13.23
N ARG A 179 -13.90 -9.54 13.18
CA ARG A 179 -14.76 -9.64 14.36
C ARG A 179 -14.79 -11.05 14.94
N LYS A 180 -14.84 -12.11 14.10
CA LYS A 180 -14.78 -13.51 14.56
C LYS A 180 -13.48 -13.84 15.31
N LYS A 181 -12.39 -13.17 14.92
CA LYS A 181 -11.05 -13.32 15.50
C LYS A 181 -10.78 -12.32 16.64
N ASN A 182 -11.79 -11.53 17.02
CA ASN A 182 -11.68 -10.48 18.05
C ASN A 182 -10.58 -9.43 17.76
N ILE A 183 -10.25 -9.21 16.48
CA ILE A 183 -9.29 -8.20 16.04
C ILE A 183 -10.03 -6.87 15.85
N LYS A 184 -9.53 -5.82 16.51
CA LYS A 184 -10.10 -4.46 16.55
C LYS A 184 -9.08 -3.42 16.12
N ASP A 185 -9.54 -2.16 15.98
CA ASP A 185 -8.70 -0.99 15.70
C ASP A 185 -7.82 -1.16 14.46
N VAL A 186 -8.45 -1.54 13.34
CA VAL A 186 -7.78 -1.68 12.05
C VAL A 186 -8.10 -0.47 11.19
N LYS A 187 -7.09 0.37 10.93
CA LYS A 187 -7.19 1.53 10.05
C LYS A 187 -7.33 1.07 8.60
N VAL A 188 -8.30 1.63 7.89
CA VAL A 188 -8.54 1.30 6.48
C VAL A 188 -8.78 2.54 5.62
N VAL A 189 -8.48 2.42 4.33
CA VAL A 189 -8.93 3.35 3.29
C VAL A 189 -10.04 2.65 2.51
N TYR A 190 -11.24 3.22 2.51
CA TYR A 190 -12.36 2.68 1.76
C TYR A 190 -13.14 3.79 1.06
N SER A 191 -13.92 3.45 0.05
CA SER A 191 -14.75 4.42 -0.66
C SER A 191 -16.23 4.24 -0.33
N LYS A 192 -16.92 5.34 -0.09
CA LYS A 192 -18.40 5.42 0.03
C LYS A 192 -19.13 5.36 -1.31
N GLU A 193 -18.41 5.33 -2.42
CA GLU A 193 -19.04 5.15 -3.73
C GLU A 193 -19.51 3.70 -3.89
N GLU A 194 -20.76 3.51 -4.30
CA GLU A 194 -21.26 2.20 -4.69
C GLU A 194 -20.61 1.73 -6.00
N PRO A 195 -20.32 0.42 -6.15
CA PRO A 195 -19.78 -0.13 -7.38
C PRO A 195 -20.67 0.19 -8.57
N LYS A 196 -20.13 0.84 -9.61
CA LYS A 196 -20.85 1.20 -10.85
C LYS A 196 -21.22 0.00 -11.72
N VAL A 197 -20.38 -1.05 -11.65
CA VAL A 197 -20.60 -2.29 -12.40
C VAL A 197 -20.50 -3.51 -11.48
N LYS A 198 -21.25 -4.56 -11.83
CA LYS A 198 -21.22 -5.83 -11.13
C LYS A 198 -20.56 -6.87 -12.05
N GLY A 199 -19.58 -7.62 -11.57
CA GLY A 199 -18.89 -8.64 -12.35
C GLY A 199 -17.90 -9.43 -11.50
N LYS A 200 -17.43 -10.58 -12.01
CA LYS A 200 -16.42 -11.40 -11.32
C LYS A 200 -15.06 -10.69 -11.24
N THR A 201 -14.68 -10.00 -12.32
CA THR A 201 -13.45 -9.22 -12.38
C THR A 201 -13.78 -7.74 -12.18
N PRO A 202 -13.20 -7.07 -11.18
CA PRO A 202 -13.42 -5.65 -10.98
C PRO A 202 -12.89 -4.82 -12.15
N ALA A 203 -13.73 -3.94 -12.70
CA ALA A 203 -13.30 -2.91 -13.64
C ALA A 203 -12.50 -1.82 -12.91
N SER A 204 -11.63 -1.14 -13.62
CA SER A 204 -10.80 -0.09 -13.03
C SER A 204 -10.43 0.99 -14.05
N ILE A 205 -10.17 2.19 -13.52
CA ILE A 205 -9.67 3.34 -14.26
C ILE A 205 -8.37 3.83 -13.62
N SER A 206 -7.61 4.64 -14.33
CA SER A 206 -6.25 5.03 -13.96
C SER A 206 -6.12 5.74 -12.60
N PHE A 207 -7.04 6.63 -12.25
CA PHE A 207 -6.88 7.55 -11.12
C PHE A 207 -7.50 7.06 -9.80
N VAL A 208 -8.57 6.28 -9.83
CA VAL A 208 -9.27 5.89 -8.59
C VAL A 208 -8.40 5.03 -7.66
N PRO A 209 -7.81 3.90 -8.11
CA PRO A 209 -6.90 3.16 -7.26
C PRO A 209 -5.62 3.94 -6.91
N ALA A 210 -5.17 4.84 -7.80
CA ALA A 210 -4.02 5.70 -7.55
C ALA A 210 -4.25 6.61 -6.33
N VAL A 211 -5.40 7.30 -6.27
CA VAL A 211 -5.77 8.16 -5.13
C VAL A 211 -5.87 7.35 -3.83
N CYS A 212 -6.43 6.15 -3.86
CA CYS A 212 -6.44 5.25 -2.69
C CYS A 212 -5.01 4.99 -2.18
N GLY A 213 -4.07 4.69 -3.09
CA GLY A 213 -2.66 4.46 -2.74
C GLY A 213 -1.98 5.70 -2.15
N LEU A 214 -2.24 6.88 -2.71
CA LEU A 214 -1.72 8.14 -2.19
C LEU A 214 -2.25 8.46 -0.79
N ILE A 215 -3.54 8.18 -0.52
CA ILE A 215 -4.13 8.35 0.81
C ILE A 215 -3.47 7.40 1.82
N LEU A 216 -3.30 6.11 1.46
CA LEU A 216 -2.57 5.15 2.31
C LEU A 216 -1.20 5.67 2.71
N ALA A 217 -0.41 6.10 1.73
CA ALA A 217 0.93 6.63 1.98
C ALA A 217 0.89 7.90 2.84
N GLY A 218 -0.05 8.80 2.60
CA GLY A 218 -0.23 10.01 3.38
C GLY A 218 -0.49 9.72 4.87
N GLU A 219 -1.34 8.74 5.17
CA GLU A 219 -1.59 8.30 6.54
C GLU A 219 -0.34 7.71 7.20
N VAL A 220 0.39 6.85 6.49
CA VAL A 220 1.63 6.24 7.00
C VAL A 220 2.69 7.30 7.27
N ILE A 221 2.90 8.24 6.34
CA ILE A 221 3.85 9.35 6.50
C ILE A 221 3.47 10.18 7.73
N ASN A 222 2.19 10.57 7.85
CA ASN A 222 1.70 11.36 8.97
C ASN A 222 1.86 10.64 10.32
N ASP A 223 1.65 9.33 10.36
CA ASP A 223 1.83 8.55 11.60
C ASP A 223 3.31 8.43 11.99
N ILE A 224 4.23 8.24 11.03
CA ILE A 224 5.67 8.13 11.29
C ILE A 224 6.27 9.46 11.78
N ILE A 225 5.81 10.59 11.25
CA ILE A 225 6.40 11.90 11.59
C ILE A 225 5.90 12.50 12.91
N LYS A 226 4.78 12.01 13.45
CA LYS A 226 4.28 12.40 14.80
C LYS A 226 5.31 12.00 15.86
#